data_b14b93950a41ccc1eb18863341e4cbd5
#
_entry.id   b14b93950a41ccc1eb18863341e4cbd5
#
_cell.length_a   1.000
_cell.length_b   1.000
_cell.length_c   1.000
_cell.angle_alpha   90.00
_cell.angle_beta   90.00
_cell.angle_gamma   90.00
#
_symmetry.space_group_name_H-M   'P 1'
#
loop_
_entity.id
_entity.type
_entity.pdbx_description
1 polymer ?
#
loop_
_entity_poly.entity_id
_entity_poly.type
_entity_poly.pdbx_seq_one_letter_code
_entity_poly.pdbx_strand_id
1 'polypeptide(L)'
;MELTPQILIVVLPLIFLGGFVDSVAGGGGLITLPAYLMAGIPAHFAAGTNKVVNGCGALTATFKYFRSGKILLRPAIVAAVGALIGSALGTELAAVISEKTLEALLLIALPCVAVFLTVKKDFGKDIPAEERPVYSVRREVVTAALIGLVFGCYDGLIGPGTGTFMILGFTGFLSLDLITAGGCAKATNLASNVAAAVVWILHGNVLWEIALPAIACSILGSYLGARYAIRGGSKKIRNMMFVVLALLFIKMGYELLF
;
A
#
# COMPACT_ATOMS: atom_id res chain seq x y z
N MET A 1 -18.31 17.72 11.31
CA MET A 1 -16.90 18.11 11.48
C MET A 1 -16.66 19.29 10.55
N GLU A 2 -16.32 20.46 11.06
CA GLU A 2 -15.99 21.60 10.19
C GLU A 2 -14.57 21.39 9.64
N LEU A 3 -14.47 21.23 8.33
CA LEU A 3 -13.20 21.12 7.63
C LEU A 3 -12.53 22.50 7.61
N THR A 4 -11.63 22.73 8.53
CA THR A 4 -10.85 23.96 8.53
C THR A 4 -9.77 23.90 7.44
N PRO A 5 -9.48 24.99 6.72
CA PRO A 5 -8.39 25.05 5.73
C PRO A 5 -7.04 24.59 6.29
N GLN A 6 -6.86 24.70 7.60
CA GLN A 6 -5.64 24.25 8.31
C GLN A 6 -5.43 22.74 8.22
N ILE A 7 -6.51 21.93 8.25
CA ILE A 7 -6.43 20.48 8.09
C ILE A 7 -5.88 20.13 6.70
N LEU A 8 -6.36 20.76 5.66
CA LEU A 8 -5.91 20.51 4.30
C LEU A 8 -4.45 20.88 4.08
N ILE A 9 -3.96 21.99 4.68
CA ILE A 9 -2.56 22.42 4.58
C ILE A 9 -1.60 21.35 5.14
N VAL A 10 -1.99 20.61 6.16
CA VAL A 10 -1.18 19.55 6.76
C VAL A 10 -1.37 18.22 6.04
N VAL A 11 -2.62 17.84 5.77
CA VAL A 11 -2.95 16.52 5.21
C VAL A 11 -2.49 16.38 3.76
N LEU A 12 -2.70 17.38 2.91
CA LEU A 12 -2.40 17.24 1.47
C LEU A 12 -0.91 17.00 1.16
N PRO A 13 0.07 17.67 1.78
CA PRO A 13 1.48 17.35 1.60
C PRO A 13 1.82 15.93 2.07
N LEU A 14 1.22 15.46 3.16
CA LEU A 14 1.43 14.10 3.67
C LEU A 14 0.81 13.06 2.72
N ILE A 15 -0.32 13.35 2.10
CA ILE A 15 -0.90 12.48 1.06
C ILE A 15 -0.01 12.43 -0.18
N PHE A 16 0.55 13.55 -0.62
CA PHE A 16 1.53 13.56 -1.70
C PHE A 16 2.76 12.70 -1.38
N LEU A 17 3.35 12.88 -0.19
CA LEU A 17 4.48 12.07 0.27
C LEU A 17 4.10 10.59 0.40
N GLY A 18 2.92 10.30 0.95
CA GLY A 18 2.39 8.95 1.03
C GLY A 18 2.25 8.30 -0.34
N GLY A 19 1.67 8.99 -1.31
CA GLY A 19 1.55 8.51 -2.69
C GLY A 19 2.91 8.26 -3.35
N PHE A 20 3.88 9.16 -3.11
CA PHE A 20 5.26 8.99 -3.60
C PHE A 20 5.91 7.74 -3.00
N VAL A 21 5.92 7.62 -1.68
CA VAL A 21 6.51 6.48 -0.96
C VAL A 21 5.80 5.18 -1.33
N ASP A 22 4.48 5.20 -1.41
CA ASP A 22 3.66 4.06 -1.78
C ASP A 22 4.02 3.50 -3.16
N SER A 23 4.24 4.38 -4.12
CA SER A 23 4.59 3.98 -5.48
C SER A 23 6.02 3.46 -5.62
N VAL A 24 6.92 3.82 -4.69
CA VAL A 24 8.31 3.33 -4.66
C VAL A 24 8.41 2.01 -3.89
N ALA A 25 7.86 1.97 -2.67
CA ALA A 25 8.12 0.90 -1.70
C ALA A 25 6.85 0.25 -1.12
N GLY A 26 5.66 0.76 -1.45
CA GLY A 26 4.39 0.18 -0.99
C GLY A 26 3.97 0.56 0.43
N GLY A 27 4.62 1.56 1.04
CA GLY A 27 4.40 1.94 2.44
C GLY A 27 3.58 3.22 2.65
N GLY A 28 2.85 3.71 1.65
CA GLY A 28 2.15 5.00 1.72
C GLY A 28 1.11 5.11 2.83
N GLY A 29 0.38 4.05 3.10
CA GLY A 29 -0.61 4.00 4.19
C GLY A 29 -0.03 4.27 5.58
N LEU A 30 1.27 4.05 5.76
CA LEU A 30 2.00 4.36 7.00
C LEU A 30 2.15 5.87 7.24
N ILE A 31 1.97 6.68 6.20
CA ILE A 31 2.00 8.15 6.26
C ILE A 31 0.58 8.70 6.19
N THR A 32 -0.22 8.21 5.26
CA THR A 32 -1.53 8.79 4.96
C THR A 32 -2.57 8.52 6.04
N LEU A 33 -2.63 7.31 6.61
CA LEU A 33 -3.59 7.00 7.68
C LEU A 33 -3.33 7.79 8.96
N PRO A 34 -2.09 7.83 9.50
CA PRO A 34 -1.79 8.74 10.61
C PRO A 34 -2.13 10.21 10.31
N ALA A 35 -1.89 10.69 9.08
CA ALA A 35 -2.24 12.05 8.72
C ALA A 35 -3.73 12.36 8.88
N TYR A 36 -4.60 11.43 8.47
CA TYR A 36 -6.04 11.55 8.66
C TYR A 36 -6.44 11.45 10.14
N LEU A 37 -5.89 10.48 10.88
CA LEU A 37 -6.19 10.29 12.32
C LEU A 37 -5.74 11.50 13.15
N MET A 38 -4.53 12.02 12.91
CA MET A 38 -4.02 13.22 13.57
C MET A 38 -4.82 14.48 13.24
N ALA A 39 -5.47 14.50 12.08
CA ALA A 39 -6.43 15.55 11.71
C ALA A 39 -7.79 15.40 12.43
N GLY A 40 -7.94 14.40 13.32
CA GLY A 40 -9.17 14.14 14.07
C GLY A 40 -10.28 13.45 13.25
N ILE A 41 -9.92 12.85 12.10
CA ILE A 41 -10.88 12.12 11.27
C ILE A 41 -11.11 10.74 11.90
N PRO A 42 -12.39 10.34 12.15
CA PRO A 42 -12.71 9.02 12.68
C PRO A 42 -12.15 7.90 11.81
N ALA A 43 -11.75 6.76 12.44
CA ALA A 43 -10.98 5.71 11.78
C ALA A 43 -11.68 5.10 10.55
N HIS A 44 -13.00 4.91 10.59
CA HIS A 44 -13.77 4.42 9.43
C HIS A 44 -13.72 5.41 8.25
N PHE A 45 -13.92 6.71 8.51
CA PHE A 45 -13.82 7.73 7.49
C PHE A 45 -12.38 7.92 6.98
N ALA A 46 -11.38 7.82 7.87
CA ALA A 46 -9.97 7.85 7.51
C ALA A 46 -9.62 6.67 6.59
N ALA A 47 -10.05 5.45 6.96
CA ALA A 47 -9.83 4.24 6.16
C ALA A 47 -10.52 4.34 4.79
N GLY A 48 -11.80 4.70 4.74
CA GLY A 48 -12.57 4.80 3.49
C GLY A 48 -12.02 5.88 2.56
N THR A 49 -11.78 7.08 3.08
CA THR A 49 -11.20 8.19 2.31
C THR A 49 -9.81 7.81 1.77
N ASN A 50 -8.99 7.18 2.60
CA ASN A 50 -7.65 6.73 2.20
C ASN A 50 -7.70 5.71 1.05
N LYS A 51 -8.65 4.76 1.05
CA LYS A 51 -8.79 3.75 -0.01
C LYS A 51 -9.15 4.37 -1.36
N VAL A 52 -10.06 5.32 -1.39
CA VAL A 52 -10.42 6.07 -2.61
C VAL A 52 -9.21 6.83 -3.14
N VAL A 53 -8.54 7.60 -2.28
CA VAL A 53 -7.39 8.45 -2.64
C VAL A 53 -6.21 7.61 -3.11
N ASN A 54 -5.88 6.54 -2.38
CA ASN A 54 -4.77 5.64 -2.74
C ASN A 54 -5.10 4.82 -3.99
N GLY A 55 -6.35 4.46 -4.23
CA GLY A 55 -6.80 3.79 -5.45
C GLY A 55 -6.46 4.60 -6.70
N CYS A 56 -6.73 5.91 -6.69
CA CYS A 56 -6.37 6.83 -7.78
C CYS A 56 -4.84 6.95 -7.96
N GLY A 57 -4.09 7.02 -6.87
CA GLY A 57 -2.63 7.01 -6.91
C GLY A 57 -2.08 5.68 -7.45
N ALA A 58 -2.61 4.55 -6.96
CA ALA A 58 -2.21 3.21 -7.40
C ALA A 58 -2.51 2.98 -8.89
N LEU A 59 -3.63 3.51 -9.41
CA LEU A 59 -3.94 3.48 -10.84
C LEU A 59 -2.85 4.18 -11.65
N THR A 60 -2.45 5.38 -11.22
CA THR A 60 -1.40 6.16 -11.88
C THR A 60 -0.05 5.42 -11.85
N ALA A 61 0.33 4.86 -10.70
CA ALA A 61 1.56 4.10 -10.57
C ALA A 61 1.53 2.82 -11.41
N THR A 62 0.43 2.04 -11.36
CA THR A 62 0.24 0.82 -12.15
C THR A 62 0.38 1.10 -13.64
N PHE A 63 -0.28 2.16 -14.14
CA PHE A 63 -0.16 2.56 -15.55
C PHE A 63 1.29 2.90 -15.92
N LYS A 64 2.03 3.57 -15.03
CA LYS A 64 3.44 3.92 -15.25
C LYS A 64 4.33 2.69 -15.30
N TYR A 65 4.18 1.76 -14.36
CA TYR A 65 4.91 0.48 -14.36
C TYR A 65 4.56 -0.37 -15.59
N PHE A 66 3.28 -0.44 -15.95
CA PHE A 66 2.82 -1.17 -17.13
C PHE A 66 3.46 -0.63 -18.43
N ARG A 67 3.41 0.68 -18.66
CA ARG A 67 4.05 1.30 -19.83
C ARG A 67 5.56 1.15 -19.87
N SER A 68 6.17 0.90 -18.73
CA SER A 68 7.62 0.67 -18.64
C SER A 68 8.00 -0.81 -18.75
N GLY A 69 7.06 -1.72 -19.04
CA GLY A 69 7.30 -3.16 -19.16
C GLY A 69 7.74 -3.82 -17.84
N LYS A 70 7.38 -3.22 -16.69
CA LYS A 70 7.79 -3.68 -15.36
C LYS A 70 6.66 -4.39 -14.60
N ILE A 71 5.72 -4.98 -15.32
CA ILE A 71 4.65 -5.83 -14.77
C ILE A 71 4.63 -7.15 -15.53
N LEU A 72 4.73 -8.26 -14.81
CA LEU A 72 4.44 -9.57 -15.35
C LEU A 72 2.94 -9.80 -15.28
N LEU A 73 2.29 -9.83 -16.45
CA LEU A 73 0.82 -9.81 -16.54
C LEU A 73 0.16 -10.99 -15.83
N ARG A 74 0.69 -12.22 -16.02
CA ARG A 74 0.05 -13.41 -15.46
C ARG A 74 -0.01 -13.36 -13.92
N PRO A 75 1.12 -13.26 -13.17
CA PRO A 75 1.06 -13.21 -11.71
C PRO A 75 0.35 -11.94 -11.21
N ALA A 76 0.45 -10.81 -11.91
CA ALA A 76 -0.22 -9.57 -11.51
C ALA A 76 -1.75 -9.66 -11.62
N ILE A 77 -2.28 -10.23 -12.71
CA ILE A 77 -3.73 -10.39 -12.90
C ILE A 77 -4.29 -11.40 -11.90
N VAL A 78 -3.61 -12.54 -11.72
CA VAL A 78 -4.06 -13.56 -10.77
C VAL A 78 -4.08 -13.02 -9.34
N ALA A 79 -3.02 -12.32 -8.95
CA ALA A 79 -2.97 -11.69 -7.64
C ALA A 79 -4.00 -10.55 -7.49
N ALA A 80 -4.26 -9.79 -8.54
CA ALA A 80 -5.29 -8.75 -8.53
C ALA A 80 -6.69 -9.33 -8.29
N VAL A 81 -7.03 -10.46 -8.93
CA VAL A 81 -8.30 -11.17 -8.67
C VAL A 81 -8.38 -11.65 -7.23
N GLY A 82 -7.31 -12.26 -6.71
CA GLY A 82 -7.23 -12.64 -5.30
C GLY A 82 -7.40 -11.44 -4.35
N ALA A 83 -6.77 -10.31 -4.70
CA ALA A 83 -6.83 -9.09 -3.89
C ALA A 83 -8.21 -8.43 -3.91
N LEU A 84 -8.95 -8.48 -5.02
CA LEU A 84 -10.35 -8.02 -5.07
C LEU A 84 -11.19 -8.77 -4.03
N ILE A 85 -11.09 -10.10 -4.02
CA ILE A 85 -11.86 -10.96 -3.09
C ILE A 85 -11.40 -10.72 -1.66
N GLY A 86 -10.09 -10.83 -1.40
CA GLY A 86 -9.53 -10.67 -0.06
C GLY A 86 -9.84 -9.30 0.53
N SER A 87 -9.66 -8.25 -0.25
CA SER A 87 -9.87 -6.88 0.23
C SER A 87 -11.35 -6.56 0.49
N ALA A 88 -12.26 -7.05 -0.35
CA ALA A 88 -13.69 -6.91 -0.08
C ALA A 88 -14.05 -7.55 1.26
N LEU A 89 -13.62 -8.79 1.50
CA LEU A 89 -13.87 -9.51 2.77
C LEU A 89 -13.22 -8.80 3.97
N GLY A 90 -11.97 -8.37 3.83
CA GLY A 90 -11.28 -7.64 4.90
C GLY A 90 -11.92 -6.30 5.22
N THR A 91 -12.39 -5.59 4.20
CA THR A 91 -13.04 -4.28 4.39
C THR A 91 -14.44 -4.41 4.99
N GLU A 92 -15.21 -5.42 4.60
CA GLU A 92 -16.50 -5.71 5.24
C GLU A 92 -16.30 -6.01 6.73
N LEU A 93 -15.27 -6.78 7.08
CA LEU A 93 -14.93 -7.01 8.48
C LEU A 93 -14.52 -5.70 9.18
N ALA A 94 -13.72 -4.84 8.54
CA ALA A 94 -13.35 -3.54 9.09
C ALA A 94 -14.55 -2.62 9.30
N ALA A 95 -15.54 -2.67 8.42
CA ALA A 95 -16.73 -1.82 8.48
C ALA A 95 -17.69 -2.19 9.62
N VAL A 96 -17.69 -3.45 10.08
CA VAL A 96 -18.59 -3.92 11.15
C VAL A 96 -17.97 -3.90 12.54
N ILE A 97 -16.64 -3.78 12.66
CA ILE A 97 -15.99 -3.66 13.97
C ILE A 97 -16.14 -2.25 14.54
N SER A 98 -16.03 -2.12 15.87
CA SER A 98 -16.18 -0.81 16.51
C SER A 98 -15.07 0.17 16.11
N GLU A 99 -15.40 1.47 16.09
CA GLU A 99 -14.45 2.56 15.80
C GLU A 99 -13.15 2.43 16.63
N LYS A 100 -13.30 2.20 17.96
CA LYS A 100 -12.16 2.02 18.86
C LYS A 100 -11.31 0.80 18.52
N THR A 101 -11.96 -0.29 18.09
CA THR A 101 -11.25 -1.52 17.71
C THR A 101 -10.48 -1.29 16.41
N LEU A 102 -11.11 -0.63 15.42
CA LEU A 102 -10.43 -0.31 14.16
C LEU A 102 -9.25 0.63 14.37
N GLU A 103 -9.43 1.69 15.16
CA GLU A 103 -8.35 2.62 15.53
C GLU A 103 -7.19 1.89 16.21
N ALA A 104 -7.48 1.03 17.20
CA ALA A 104 -6.46 0.22 17.87
C ALA A 104 -5.72 -0.72 16.91
N LEU A 105 -6.45 -1.38 15.99
CA LEU A 105 -5.84 -2.24 14.97
C LEU A 105 -4.92 -1.45 14.05
N LEU A 106 -5.33 -0.27 13.60
CA LEU A 106 -4.50 0.59 12.75
C LEU A 106 -3.23 1.05 13.49
N LEU A 107 -3.35 1.46 14.76
CA LEU A 107 -2.24 1.91 15.58
C LEU A 107 -1.25 0.76 15.92
N ILE A 108 -1.76 -0.44 16.22
CA ILE A 108 -0.92 -1.62 16.51
C ILE A 108 -0.25 -2.14 15.22
N ALA A 109 -0.94 -2.12 14.09
CA ALA A 109 -0.38 -2.61 12.84
C ALA A 109 0.85 -1.80 12.39
N LEU A 110 0.86 -0.49 12.61
CA LEU A 110 1.97 0.38 12.23
C LEU A 110 3.31 -0.10 12.84
N PRO A 111 3.44 -0.28 14.17
CA PRO A 111 4.66 -0.83 14.77
C PRO A 111 4.97 -2.27 14.32
N CYS A 112 3.97 -3.14 14.26
CA CYS A 112 4.19 -4.54 13.85
C CYS A 112 4.78 -4.64 12.44
N VAL A 113 4.28 -3.85 11.50
CA VAL A 113 4.82 -3.75 10.13
C VAL A 113 6.26 -3.23 10.15
N ALA A 114 6.54 -2.21 10.97
CA ALA A 114 7.87 -1.65 11.11
C ALA A 114 8.88 -2.72 11.59
N VAL A 115 8.56 -3.44 12.66
CA VAL A 115 9.39 -4.52 13.21
C VAL A 115 9.59 -5.62 12.16
N PHE A 116 8.53 -6.10 11.52
CA PHE A 116 8.62 -7.14 10.52
C PHE A 116 9.59 -6.79 9.38
N LEU A 117 9.49 -5.57 8.88
CA LEU A 117 10.32 -5.11 7.76
C LEU A 117 11.80 -4.95 8.15
N THR A 118 12.12 -4.67 9.42
CA THR A 118 13.51 -4.55 9.87
C THR A 118 14.21 -5.86 10.14
N VAL A 119 13.48 -6.86 10.61
CA VAL A 119 14.04 -8.20 10.88
C VAL A 119 14.48 -8.87 9.57
N LYS A 120 13.80 -8.58 8.47
CA LYS A 120 14.04 -9.19 7.15
C LYS A 120 14.91 -8.32 6.23
N LYS A 121 16.10 -7.91 6.67
CA LYS A 121 17.03 -7.03 5.92
C LYS A 121 17.54 -7.60 4.59
N ASP A 122 17.52 -8.91 4.39
CA ASP A 122 18.05 -9.58 3.20
C ASP A 122 17.08 -9.69 2.02
N PHE A 123 15.90 -9.09 2.13
CA PHE A 123 14.92 -9.09 1.05
C PHE A 123 15.37 -8.20 -0.13
N GLY A 124 15.19 -8.74 -1.34
CA GLY A 124 15.36 -7.98 -2.57
C GLY A 124 16.81 -7.88 -3.05
N LYS A 125 17.66 -8.84 -2.72
CA LYS A 125 18.86 -9.07 -3.49
C LYS A 125 18.43 -9.42 -4.92
N ASP A 126 18.87 -8.63 -5.90
CA ASP A 126 18.60 -8.92 -7.31
C ASP A 126 19.23 -10.28 -7.64
N ILE A 127 18.39 -11.28 -7.88
CA ILE A 127 18.83 -12.56 -8.43
C ILE A 127 19.06 -12.33 -9.93
N PRO A 128 20.26 -12.57 -10.47
CA PRO A 128 20.52 -12.50 -11.90
C PRO A 128 19.45 -13.30 -12.67
N ALA A 129 19.05 -12.80 -13.83
CA ALA A 129 17.96 -13.43 -14.60
C ALA A 129 18.25 -14.91 -14.93
N GLU A 130 19.53 -15.23 -15.10
CA GLU A 130 20.03 -16.57 -15.41
C GLU A 130 19.94 -17.55 -14.22
N GLU A 131 19.94 -17.03 -12.98
CA GLU A 131 19.86 -17.82 -11.75
C GLU A 131 18.44 -17.91 -11.18
N ARG A 132 17.45 -17.28 -11.84
CA ARG A 132 16.07 -17.31 -11.35
C ARG A 132 15.45 -18.69 -11.54
N PRO A 133 14.86 -19.27 -10.48
CA PRO A 133 14.19 -20.55 -10.61
C PRO A 133 13.00 -20.45 -11.58
N VAL A 134 12.92 -21.37 -12.52
CA VAL A 134 11.76 -21.51 -13.40
C VAL A 134 10.67 -22.25 -12.65
N TYR A 135 9.59 -21.57 -12.33
CA TYR A 135 8.45 -22.15 -11.65
C TYR A 135 7.46 -22.75 -12.67
N SER A 136 6.80 -23.85 -12.29
CA SER A 136 5.65 -24.34 -13.06
C SER A 136 4.53 -23.30 -13.06
N VAL A 137 3.76 -23.23 -14.15
CA VAL A 137 2.62 -22.29 -14.27
C VAL A 137 1.65 -22.46 -13.09
N ARG A 138 1.39 -23.70 -12.67
CA ARG A 138 0.51 -24.00 -11.53
C ARG A 138 1.03 -23.35 -10.23
N ARG A 139 2.34 -23.47 -9.95
CA ARG A 139 2.95 -22.87 -8.76
C ARG A 139 2.87 -21.34 -8.81
N GLU A 140 3.19 -20.75 -9.95
CA GLU A 140 3.11 -19.29 -10.14
C GLU A 140 1.68 -18.77 -9.88
N VAL A 141 0.67 -19.43 -10.49
CA VAL A 141 -0.75 -19.04 -10.33
C VAL A 141 -1.22 -19.19 -8.89
N VAL A 142 -0.96 -20.33 -8.26
CA VAL A 142 -1.39 -20.55 -6.87
C VAL A 142 -0.71 -19.57 -5.91
N THR A 143 0.59 -19.37 -6.07
CA THR A 143 1.34 -18.42 -5.22
C THR A 143 0.85 -16.99 -5.42
N ALA A 144 0.64 -16.55 -6.65
CA ALA A 144 0.12 -15.21 -6.94
C ALA A 144 -1.30 -15.02 -6.37
N ALA A 145 -2.17 -16.01 -6.51
CA ALA A 145 -3.52 -15.98 -5.93
C ALA A 145 -3.49 -15.85 -4.41
N LEU A 146 -2.62 -16.59 -3.73
CA LEU A 146 -2.44 -16.51 -2.28
C LEU A 146 -1.87 -15.17 -1.84
N ILE A 147 -0.88 -14.63 -2.56
CA ILE A 147 -0.36 -13.27 -2.31
C ILE A 147 -1.50 -12.25 -2.39
N GLY A 148 -2.28 -12.31 -3.46
CA GLY A 148 -3.41 -11.41 -3.64
C GLY A 148 -4.46 -11.56 -2.54
N LEU A 149 -4.92 -12.77 -2.27
CA LEU A 149 -5.99 -13.04 -1.31
C LEU A 149 -5.59 -12.63 0.13
N VAL A 150 -4.42 -13.09 0.58
CA VAL A 150 -3.97 -12.86 1.96
C VAL A 150 -3.63 -11.39 2.19
N PHE A 151 -2.78 -10.82 1.32
CA PHE A 151 -2.40 -9.42 1.49
C PHE A 151 -3.52 -8.45 1.07
N GLY A 152 -4.43 -8.86 0.19
CA GLY A 152 -5.65 -8.13 -0.09
C GLY A 152 -6.58 -8.07 1.12
N CYS A 153 -6.79 -9.19 1.82
CA CYS A 153 -7.59 -9.24 3.05
C CYS A 153 -6.97 -8.35 4.14
N TYR A 154 -5.66 -8.44 4.34
CA TYR A 154 -4.94 -7.53 5.24
C TYR A 154 -5.10 -6.05 4.82
N ASP A 155 -5.02 -5.75 3.52
CA ASP A 155 -5.18 -4.40 3.00
C ASP A 155 -6.60 -3.85 3.24
N GLY A 156 -7.60 -4.69 3.06
CA GLY A 156 -9.00 -4.33 3.32
C GLY A 156 -9.27 -4.06 4.79
N LEU A 157 -8.73 -4.89 5.68
CA LEU A 157 -8.95 -4.81 7.13
C LEU A 157 -8.13 -3.68 7.78
N ILE A 158 -6.84 -3.56 7.44
CA ILE A 158 -5.88 -2.70 8.14
C ILE A 158 -5.20 -1.71 7.17
N GLY A 159 -4.55 -2.20 6.14
CA GLY A 159 -3.98 -1.45 5.03
C GLY A 159 -2.51 -1.02 5.12
N PRO A 160 -1.99 -0.43 6.19
CA PRO A 160 -0.62 0.05 6.24
C PRO A 160 0.43 -1.00 5.88
N GLY A 161 1.35 -0.67 4.98
CA GLY A 161 2.45 -1.56 4.59
C GLY A 161 2.10 -2.67 3.61
N THR A 162 0.85 -2.84 3.20
CA THR A 162 0.41 -3.90 2.28
C THR A 162 1.23 -3.96 1.00
N GLY A 163 1.48 -2.82 0.38
CA GLY A 163 2.29 -2.77 -0.84
C GLY A 163 3.69 -3.34 -0.64
N THR A 164 4.30 -3.07 0.52
CA THR A 164 5.60 -3.65 0.88
C THR A 164 5.50 -5.16 1.07
N PHE A 165 4.46 -5.66 1.75
CA PHE A 165 4.25 -7.10 1.90
C PHE A 165 4.01 -7.79 0.55
N MET A 166 3.26 -7.16 -0.36
CA MET A 166 3.08 -7.67 -1.72
C MET A 166 4.41 -7.73 -2.48
N ILE A 167 5.26 -6.68 -2.41
CA ILE A 167 6.60 -6.69 -3.01
C ILE A 167 7.43 -7.85 -2.44
N LEU A 168 7.45 -8.01 -1.12
CA LEU A 168 8.15 -9.10 -0.44
C LEU A 168 7.60 -10.47 -0.83
N GLY A 169 6.28 -10.60 -0.97
CA GLY A 169 5.64 -11.81 -1.44
C GLY A 169 6.06 -12.20 -2.86
N PHE A 170 6.00 -11.27 -3.79
CA PHE A 170 6.43 -11.50 -5.18
C PHE A 170 7.94 -11.77 -5.28
N THR A 171 8.76 -11.06 -4.52
CA THR A 171 10.21 -11.28 -4.51
C THR A 171 10.57 -12.60 -3.83
N GLY A 172 9.99 -12.90 -2.66
CA GLY A 172 10.37 -14.07 -1.86
C GLY A 172 9.82 -15.39 -2.41
N PHE A 173 8.59 -15.40 -2.89
CA PHE A 173 7.94 -16.66 -3.35
C PHE A 173 8.03 -16.88 -4.85
N LEU A 174 8.13 -15.82 -5.65
CA LEU A 174 8.22 -15.89 -7.11
C LEU A 174 9.58 -15.42 -7.66
N SER A 175 10.53 -15.08 -6.80
CA SER A 175 11.89 -14.67 -7.15
C SER A 175 11.95 -13.53 -8.17
N LEU A 176 10.95 -12.60 -8.13
CA LEU A 176 10.94 -11.44 -8.99
C LEU A 176 11.95 -10.40 -8.46
N ASP A 177 12.58 -9.66 -9.38
CA ASP A 177 13.35 -8.48 -8.99
C ASP A 177 12.44 -7.40 -8.38
N LEU A 178 13.02 -6.52 -7.55
CA LEU A 178 12.24 -5.51 -6.80
C LEU A 178 11.43 -4.58 -7.70
N ILE A 179 11.89 -4.28 -8.91
CA ILE A 179 11.16 -3.38 -9.81
C ILE A 179 9.94 -4.09 -10.37
N THR A 180 10.12 -5.31 -10.86
CA THR A 180 9.02 -6.13 -11.41
C THR A 180 8.04 -6.53 -10.30
N ALA A 181 8.55 -6.92 -9.13
CA ALA A 181 7.73 -7.17 -7.94
C ALA A 181 6.94 -5.92 -7.54
N GLY A 182 7.56 -4.73 -7.57
CA GLY A 182 6.91 -3.45 -7.33
C GLY A 182 5.77 -3.18 -8.32
N GLY A 183 5.99 -3.44 -9.60
CA GLY A 183 4.94 -3.29 -10.62
C GLY A 183 3.77 -4.25 -10.41
N CYS A 184 4.04 -5.54 -10.16
CA CYS A 184 2.99 -6.53 -9.85
C CYS A 184 2.24 -6.16 -8.56
N ALA A 185 2.96 -5.74 -7.52
CA ALA A 185 2.38 -5.28 -6.27
C ALA A 185 1.47 -4.07 -6.47
N LYS A 186 1.83 -3.11 -7.33
CA LYS A 186 0.98 -1.95 -7.62
C LYS A 186 -0.31 -2.35 -8.33
N ALA A 187 -0.26 -3.26 -9.29
CA ALA A 187 -1.47 -3.79 -9.94
C ALA A 187 -2.38 -4.53 -8.94
N THR A 188 -1.79 -5.35 -8.07
CA THR A 188 -2.51 -6.07 -7.01
C THR A 188 -3.12 -5.10 -6.00
N ASN A 189 -2.36 -4.10 -5.56
CA ASN A 189 -2.81 -3.09 -4.61
C ASN A 189 -3.87 -2.15 -5.20
N LEU A 190 -3.83 -1.86 -6.51
CA LEU A 190 -4.90 -1.15 -7.20
C LEU A 190 -6.22 -1.92 -7.07
N ALA A 191 -6.21 -3.22 -7.37
CA ALA A 191 -7.40 -4.07 -7.27
C ALA A 191 -7.95 -4.11 -5.84
N SER A 192 -7.06 -4.26 -4.85
CA SER A 192 -7.41 -4.21 -3.43
C SER A 192 -8.04 -2.87 -3.04
N ASN A 193 -7.44 -1.74 -3.42
CA ASN A 193 -7.99 -0.42 -3.10
C ASN A 193 -9.33 -0.16 -3.79
N VAL A 194 -9.52 -0.65 -5.03
CA VAL A 194 -10.82 -0.54 -5.73
C VAL A 194 -11.90 -1.32 -4.98
N ALA A 195 -11.64 -2.57 -4.58
CA ALA A 195 -12.59 -3.36 -3.81
C ALA A 195 -12.94 -2.71 -2.47
N ALA A 196 -11.92 -2.29 -1.71
CA ALA A 196 -12.13 -1.62 -0.43
C ALA A 196 -12.86 -0.28 -0.59
N ALA A 197 -12.52 0.52 -1.61
CA ALA A 197 -13.19 1.79 -1.88
C ALA A 197 -14.68 1.60 -2.16
N VAL A 198 -15.05 0.59 -2.96
CA VAL A 198 -16.46 0.25 -3.22
C VAL A 198 -17.19 -0.06 -1.91
N VAL A 199 -16.63 -0.92 -1.07
CA VAL A 199 -17.22 -1.27 0.24
C VAL A 199 -17.39 -0.01 1.11
N TRP A 200 -16.34 0.79 1.29
CA TRP A 200 -16.41 1.99 2.12
C TRP A 200 -17.39 3.07 1.58
N ILE A 201 -17.51 3.19 0.25
CA ILE A 201 -18.49 4.08 -0.39
C ILE A 201 -19.91 3.60 -0.06
N LEU A 202 -20.17 2.28 -0.16
CA LEU A 202 -21.47 1.70 0.14
C LEU A 202 -21.86 1.87 1.63
N HIS A 203 -20.87 1.83 2.52
CA HIS A 203 -21.08 2.12 3.96
C HIS A 203 -21.14 3.63 4.27
N GLY A 204 -20.96 4.52 3.29
CA GLY A 204 -21.02 5.98 3.48
C GLY A 204 -19.82 6.58 4.21
N ASN A 205 -18.72 5.84 4.35
CA ASN A 205 -17.53 6.21 5.14
C ASN A 205 -16.44 6.89 4.31
N VAL A 206 -16.81 7.80 3.40
CA VAL A 206 -15.87 8.57 2.59
C VAL A 206 -16.13 10.05 2.73
N LEU A 207 -15.12 10.81 3.14
CA LEU A 207 -15.15 12.27 3.20
C LEU A 207 -14.72 12.87 1.85
N TRP A 208 -15.70 13.09 0.96
CA TRP A 208 -15.45 13.55 -0.41
C TRP A 208 -14.78 14.93 -0.47
N GLU A 209 -15.05 15.80 0.49
CA GLU A 209 -14.47 17.14 0.60
C GLU A 209 -12.94 17.09 0.78
N ILE A 210 -12.44 16.06 1.48
CA ILE A 210 -11.01 15.80 1.64
C ILE A 210 -10.50 14.93 0.50
N ALA A 211 -11.27 13.92 0.08
CA ALA A 211 -10.85 12.96 -0.94
C ALA A 211 -10.51 13.64 -2.26
N LEU A 212 -11.35 14.58 -2.73
CA LEU A 212 -11.15 15.22 -4.03
C LEU A 212 -9.81 15.97 -4.16
N PRO A 213 -9.43 16.90 -3.27
CA PRO A 213 -8.11 17.53 -3.34
C PRO A 213 -6.97 16.54 -3.04
N ALA A 214 -7.19 15.57 -2.16
CA ALA A 214 -6.20 14.55 -1.82
C ALA A 214 -5.90 13.61 -3.01
N ILE A 215 -6.88 13.30 -3.87
CA ILE A 215 -6.68 12.51 -5.10
C ILE A 215 -5.64 13.19 -6.00
N ALA A 216 -5.71 14.50 -6.21
CA ALA A 216 -4.73 15.22 -7.03
C ALA A 216 -3.31 15.07 -6.45
N CYS A 217 -3.16 15.23 -5.13
CA CYS A 217 -1.87 15.06 -4.44
C CYS A 217 -1.37 13.62 -4.55
N SER A 218 -2.25 12.63 -4.37
CA SER A 218 -1.90 11.20 -4.48
C SER A 218 -1.46 10.84 -5.91
N ILE A 219 -2.17 11.31 -6.93
CA ILE A 219 -1.80 11.11 -8.35
C ILE A 219 -0.42 11.68 -8.63
N LEU A 220 -0.16 12.93 -8.25
CA LEU A 220 1.13 13.59 -8.46
C LEU A 220 2.26 12.87 -7.72
N GLY A 221 2.07 12.56 -6.44
CA GLY A 221 3.02 11.81 -5.64
C GLY A 221 3.31 10.44 -6.25
N SER A 222 2.27 9.70 -6.60
CA SER A 222 2.37 8.38 -7.19
C SER A 222 3.05 8.37 -8.55
N TYR A 223 2.78 9.34 -9.40
CA TYR A 223 3.45 9.49 -10.69
C TYR A 223 4.96 9.70 -10.52
N LEU A 224 5.35 10.62 -9.63
CA LEU A 224 6.74 10.93 -9.36
C LEU A 224 7.46 9.76 -8.67
N GLY A 225 6.80 9.09 -7.71
CA GLY A 225 7.32 7.93 -7.02
C GLY A 225 7.57 6.75 -7.98
N ALA A 226 6.60 6.40 -8.81
CA ALA A 226 6.77 5.34 -9.81
C ALA A 226 7.89 5.68 -10.81
N ARG A 227 7.97 6.93 -11.27
CA ARG A 227 9.08 7.38 -12.14
C ARG A 227 10.43 7.25 -11.44
N TYR A 228 10.51 7.63 -10.17
CA TYR A 228 11.73 7.52 -9.37
C TYR A 228 12.17 6.07 -9.20
N ALA A 229 11.24 5.15 -8.88
CA ALA A 229 11.51 3.72 -8.71
C ALA A 229 11.99 3.09 -10.03
N ILE A 230 11.26 3.30 -11.13
CA ILE A 230 11.57 2.71 -12.44
C ILE A 230 12.94 3.18 -12.95
N ARG A 231 13.26 4.48 -12.83
CA ARG A 231 14.54 5.03 -13.27
C ARG A 231 15.70 4.69 -12.35
N GLY A 232 15.42 4.52 -11.07
CA GLY A 232 16.45 4.33 -10.06
C GLY A 232 16.78 2.88 -9.75
N GLY A 233 15.98 1.94 -10.22
CA GLY A 233 16.20 0.51 -10.04
C GLY A 233 15.97 0.03 -8.60
N SER A 234 16.26 -1.25 -8.38
CA SER A 234 16.06 -1.93 -7.09
C SER A 234 16.76 -1.23 -5.92
N LYS A 235 17.90 -0.59 -6.15
CA LYS A 235 18.64 0.16 -5.10
C LYS A 235 17.80 1.29 -4.50
N LYS A 236 17.09 2.06 -5.34
CA LYS A 236 16.25 3.17 -4.86
C LYS A 236 15.00 2.67 -4.13
N ILE A 237 14.40 1.59 -4.61
CA ILE A 237 13.27 0.93 -3.94
C ILE A 237 13.70 0.48 -2.54
N ARG A 238 14.82 -0.23 -2.45
CA ARG A 238 15.39 -0.71 -1.18
C ARG A 238 15.69 0.44 -0.22
N ASN A 239 16.36 1.48 -0.70
CA ASN A 239 16.67 2.64 0.14
C ASN A 239 15.38 3.32 0.68
N MET A 240 14.35 3.44 -0.16
CA MET A 240 13.08 4.00 0.27
C MET A 240 12.38 3.10 1.31
N MET A 241 12.44 1.77 1.14
CA MET A 241 11.93 0.83 2.15
C MET A 241 12.64 1.06 3.50
N PHE A 242 13.96 1.26 3.51
CA PHE A 242 14.70 1.57 4.74
C PHE A 242 14.33 2.93 5.33
N VAL A 243 14.09 3.97 4.51
CA VAL A 243 13.63 5.27 5.01
C VAL A 243 12.26 5.15 5.67
N VAL A 244 11.33 4.44 5.03
CA VAL A 244 10.00 4.17 5.61
C VAL A 244 10.14 3.44 6.94
N LEU A 245 10.99 2.42 7.00
CA LEU A 245 11.28 1.68 8.23
C LEU A 245 11.85 2.57 9.33
N ALA A 246 12.84 3.41 9.00
CA ALA A 246 13.46 4.31 9.96
C ALA A 246 12.42 5.30 10.55
N LEU A 247 11.57 5.88 9.70
CA LEU A 247 10.51 6.77 10.15
C LEU A 247 9.51 6.08 11.08
N LEU A 248 9.17 4.81 10.78
CA LEU A 248 8.31 4.01 11.65
C LEU A 248 8.94 3.73 13.01
N PHE A 249 10.25 3.41 13.04
CA PHE A 249 10.96 3.20 14.32
C PHE A 249 11.05 4.45 15.16
N ILE A 250 11.30 5.60 14.53
CA ILE A 250 11.33 6.89 15.25
C ILE A 250 9.96 7.15 15.88
N LYS A 251 8.88 6.93 15.11
CA LYS A 251 7.52 7.09 15.61
C LYS A 251 7.23 6.13 16.78
N MET A 252 7.57 4.83 16.63
CA MET A 252 7.42 3.85 17.71
C MET A 252 8.19 4.20 18.97
N GLY A 253 9.45 4.62 18.81
CA GLY A 253 10.27 5.04 19.93
C GLY A 253 9.66 6.21 20.69
N TYR A 254 9.07 7.14 19.95
CA TYR A 254 8.38 8.28 20.55
C TYR A 254 7.10 7.85 21.30
N GLU A 255 6.25 6.99 20.72
CA GLU A 255 5.00 6.51 21.35
C GLU A 255 5.25 5.56 22.54
N LEU A 256 6.43 4.93 22.63
CA LEU A 256 6.81 4.07 23.75
C LEU A 256 7.42 4.85 24.92
N LEU A 257 7.97 6.04 24.66
CA LEU A 257 8.69 6.84 25.65
C LEU A 257 7.83 7.98 26.23
N PHE A 258 6.78 8.38 25.53
CA PHE A 258 5.87 9.47 25.87
C PHE A 258 4.40 9.10 25.67
#